data_ba231e5085e4cc9a043c8b7ec3e8cfc7
#
_entry.id   ba231e5085e4cc9a043c8b7ec3e8cfc7
#
_cell.length_a   1.000
_cell.length_b   1.000
_cell.length_c   1.000
_cell.angle_alpha   90.00
_cell.angle_beta   90.00
_cell.angle_gamma   90.00
#
_symmetry.space_group_name_H-M   'P 1'
#
loop_
_entity.id
_entity.type
_entity.pdbx_description
1 polymer ?
#
loop_
_entity_poly.entity_id
_entity_poly.type
_entity_poly.pdbx_seq_one_letter_code
_entity_poly.pdbx_strand_id
1 'polypeptide(L)'
;MKQICLVHLILKEFLFYHGYLGETFAQEFPLSVTASLCFEQLYNGVDGDSASSTEAYAILSSLSGIPINQSIAVTGSVNQKGFIQPIGGVNEKIEGFYQVCKKRGLDGTHGVIIPRQNVKSLNLSDEVVRKC
;
A
#
# COMPACT_ATOMS: atom_id res chain seq x y z
N MET A 1 17.58 6.41 -14.90
CA MET A 1 17.94 5.93 -13.54
C MET A 1 17.21 6.84 -12.56
N LYS A 2 16.06 6.42 -12.03
CA LYS A 2 15.30 7.21 -11.05
C LYS A 2 15.90 6.95 -9.68
N GLN A 3 16.43 7.99 -9.08
CA GLN A 3 17.02 7.97 -7.76
C GLN A 3 15.89 7.94 -6.71
N ILE A 4 15.87 6.93 -5.88
CA ILE A 4 14.86 6.71 -4.85
C ILE A 4 15.46 7.09 -3.50
N CYS A 5 14.84 8.00 -2.77
CA CYS A 5 15.30 8.56 -1.51
C CYS A 5 14.92 7.68 -0.32
N LEU A 6 15.82 7.49 0.60
CA LEU A 6 15.76 6.53 1.70
C LEU A 6 15.04 7.11 2.93
N VAL A 7 14.02 6.48 3.45
CA VAL A 7 13.43 6.78 4.75
C VAL A 7 13.57 5.59 5.71
N HIS A 8 13.82 5.88 6.96
CA HIS A 8 14.25 4.99 8.05
C HIS A 8 13.29 3.85 8.46
N LEU A 9 12.27 3.54 7.65
CA LEU A 9 11.35 2.40 7.84
C LEU A 9 11.95 1.05 7.45
N ILE A 10 13.14 1.04 6.91
CA ILE A 10 13.78 -0.07 6.18
C ILE A 10 14.01 -1.34 6.99
N LEU A 11 14.22 -1.26 8.31
CA LEU A 11 14.66 -2.42 9.08
C LEU A 11 13.55 -3.41 9.47
N LYS A 12 12.34 -2.95 9.75
CA LYS A 12 11.22 -3.85 10.10
C LYS A 12 10.61 -4.52 8.87
N GLU A 13 10.55 -3.80 7.76
CA GLU A 13 9.92 -4.24 6.53
C GLU A 13 10.84 -5.12 5.68
N PHE A 14 12.14 -4.90 5.72
CA PHE A 14 13.15 -5.74 5.06
C PHE A 14 13.09 -7.20 5.55
N LEU A 15 12.96 -7.42 6.85
CA LEU A 15 12.79 -8.77 7.44
C LEU A 15 11.47 -9.43 6.99
N PHE A 16 10.41 -8.65 6.79
CA PHE A 16 9.14 -9.14 6.28
C PHE A 16 9.26 -9.61 4.82
N TYR A 17 9.82 -8.79 3.95
CA TYR A 17 9.92 -9.12 2.52
C TYR A 17 10.88 -10.29 2.26
N HIS A 18 12.00 -10.38 2.96
CA HIS A 18 12.88 -11.54 2.86
C HIS A 18 12.22 -12.82 3.35
N GLY A 19 11.46 -12.76 4.45
CA GLY A 19 10.71 -13.91 4.95
C GLY A 19 9.62 -14.34 3.97
N TYR A 20 8.64 -13.48 3.70
CA TYR A 20 7.49 -13.82 2.87
C TYR A 20 7.84 -14.12 1.41
N LEU A 21 8.63 -13.26 0.77
CA LEU A 21 9.03 -13.48 -0.63
C LEU A 21 9.95 -14.69 -0.76
N GLY A 22 10.88 -14.87 0.18
CA GLY A 22 11.76 -16.03 0.20
C GLY A 22 10.99 -17.33 0.37
N GLU A 23 10.09 -17.40 1.35
CA GLU A 23 9.28 -18.59 1.61
C GLU A 23 8.27 -18.89 0.48
N THR A 24 7.75 -17.86 -0.19
CA THR A 24 6.69 -18.03 -1.20
C THR A 24 7.24 -18.25 -2.60
N PHE A 25 8.30 -17.53 -2.98
CA PHE A 25 8.75 -17.45 -4.37
C PHE A 25 10.21 -17.91 -4.59
N ALA A 26 10.96 -18.14 -3.53
CA ALA A 26 12.38 -18.47 -3.63
C ALA A 26 12.83 -19.58 -2.67
N GLN A 27 12.05 -20.66 -2.62
CA GLN A 27 12.32 -21.81 -1.73
C GLN A 27 13.60 -22.57 -2.09
N GLU A 28 13.95 -22.61 -3.38
CA GLU A 28 15.12 -23.36 -3.87
C GLU A 28 16.38 -22.51 -4.01
N PHE A 29 16.23 -21.18 -4.14
CA PHE A 29 17.34 -20.26 -4.32
C PHE A 29 17.19 -19.04 -3.41
N PRO A 30 18.25 -18.63 -2.69
CA PRO A 30 18.16 -17.44 -1.84
C PRO A 30 17.89 -16.20 -2.68
N LEU A 31 16.90 -15.41 -2.25
CA LEU A 31 16.56 -14.12 -2.85
C LEU A 31 17.70 -13.11 -2.58
N SER A 32 18.46 -12.78 -3.62
CA SER A 32 19.48 -11.71 -3.57
C SER A 32 18.89 -10.43 -4.18
N VAL A 33 17.95 -9.82 -3.47
CA VAL A 33 17.27 -8.59 -3.91
C VAL A 33 17.43 -7.52 -2.84
N THR A 34 17.81 -6.31 -3.25
CA THR A 34 17.76 -5.11 -2.42
C THR A 34 16.70 -4.19 -3.01
N ALA A 35 15.70 -3.81 -2.22
CA ALA A 35 14.67 -2.87 -2.60
C ALA A 35 14.81 -1.59 -1.77
N SER A 36 14.65 -0.44 -2.41
CA SER A 36 14.56 0.86 -1.77
C SER A 36 13.27 1.53 -2.20
N LEU A 37 12.45 1.94 -1.23
CA LEU A 37 11.19 2.63 -1.44
C LEU A 37 11.32 4.07 -0.98
N CYS A 38 10.82 5.01 -1.76
CA CYS A 38 10.78 6.41 -1.40
C CYS A 38 9.38 6.97 -1.59
N PHE A 39 8.88 7.62 -0.57
CA PHE A 39 7.68 8.43 -0.65
C PHE A 39 8.09 9.87 -0.97
N GLU A 40 7.84 10.32 -2.20
CA GLU A 40 8.14 11.70 -2.61
C GLU A 40 7.28 12.70 -1.83
N GLN A 41 7.87 13.85 -1.45
CA GLN A 41 7.21 14.96 -0.74
C GLN A 41 6.73 14.64 0.68
N LEU A 42 7.34 13.70 1.36
CA LEU A 42 7.10 13.45 2.77
C LEU A 42 7.98 14.37 3.61
N TYR A 43 7.38 15.47 4.10
CA TYR A 43 8.06 16.42 5.01
C TYR A 43 7.99 15.96 6.47
N ASN A 44 7.00 15.14 6.81
CA ASN A 44 6.86 14.50 8.11
C ASN A 44 7.09 12.99 7.93
N GLY A 45 7.71 12.33 8.90
CA GLY A 45 7.94 10.88 8.84
C GLY A 45 6.64 10.09 8.62
N VAL A 46 6.75 8.89 8.06
CA VAL A 46 5.62 7.93 8.01
C VAL A 46 5.53 7.29 9.38
N ASP A 47 4.37 7.39 10.02
CA ASP A 47 4.07 6.71 11.28
C ASP A 47 3.09 5.54 11.01
N GLY A 48 3.43 4.38 11.58
CA GLY A 48 2.62 3.17 11.46
C GLY A 48 2.88 2.34 10.19
N ASP A 49 2.36 1.11 10.19
CA ASP A 49 2.55 0.08 9.19
C ASP A 49 1.41 -0.01 8.15
N SER A 50 0.47 0.92 8.19
CA SER A 50 -0.74 0.91 7.35
C SER A 50 -0.50 1.06 5.84
N ALA A 51 0.72 1.36 5.42
CA ALA A 51 1.17 1.43 4.04
C ALA A 51 1.91 0.17 3.57
N SER A 52 2.22 -0.78 4.46
CA SER A 52 3.08 -1.92 4.13
C SER A 52 2.52 -2.82 3.03
N SER A 53 1.19 -2.93 2.88
CA SER A 53 0.61 -3.64 1.73
C SER A 53 0.92 -2.95 0.40
N THR A 54 0.91 -1.62 0.36
CA THR A 54 1.24 -0.84 -0.84
C THR A 54 2.70 -1.03 -1.24
N GLU A 55 3.59 -1.07 -0.27
CA GLU A 55 5.02 -1.34 -0.47
C GLU A 55 5.24 -2.74 -1.03
N ALA A 56 4.55 -3.76 -0.48
CA ALA A 56 4.59 -5.13 -0.98
C ALA A 56 4.17 -5.19 -2.46
N TYR A 57 3.07 -4.53 -2.82
CA TYR A 57 2.60 -4.50 -4.21
C TYR A 57 3.56 -3.75 -5.14
N ALA A 58 4.16 -2.65 -4.69
CA ALA A 58 5.15 -1.92 -5.46
C ALA A 58 6.39 -2.76 -5.76
N ILE A 59 6.88 -3.51 -4.78
CA ILE A 59 8.01 -4.43 -4.96
C ILE A 59 7.65 -5.55 -5.93
N LEU A 60 6.50 -6.21 -5.75
CA LEU A 60 6.05 -7.28 -6.63
C LEU A 60 5.84 -6.79 -8.06
N SER A 61 5.27 -5.59 -8.24
CA SER A 61 5.12 -4.95 -9.54
C SER A 61 6.49 -4.71 -10.22
N SER A 62 7.45 -4.20 -9.45
CA SER A 62 8.81 -3.96 -9.95
C SER A 62 9.52 -5.24 -10.33
N LEU A 63 9.41 -6.30 -9.54
CA LEU A 63 10.04 -7.59 -9.80
C LEU A 63 9.41 -8.32 -11.00
N SER A 64 8.09 -8.26 -11.12
CA SER A 64 7.36 -8.95 -12.20
C SER A 64 7.30 -8.16 -13.51
N GLY A 65 7.60 -6.87 -13.49
CA GLY A 65 7.40 -5.97 -14.65
C GLY A 65 5.91 -5.70 -14.95
N ILE A 66 4.99 -6.09 -14.07
CA ILE A 66 3.54 -5.87 -14.26
C ILE A 66 3.17 -4.52 -13.62
N PRO A 67 2.64 -3.55 -14.38
CA PRO A 67 2.28 -2.25 -13.85
C PRO A 67 1.03 -2.32 -12.96
N ILE A 68 1.00 -1.49 -11.92
CA ILE A 68 -0.16 -1.31 -11.04
C ILE A 68 -1.08 -0.24 -11.61
N ASN A 69 -2.40 -0.48 -11.52
CA ASN A 69 -3.39 0.53 -11.90
C ASN A 69 -3.33 1.73 -10.95
N GLN A 70 -3.03 2.91 -11.51
CA GLN A 70 -2.82 4.15 -10.76
C GLN A 70 -4.13 4.82 -10.29
N SER A 71 -5.28 4.36 -10.75
CA SER A 71 -6.60 4.83 -10.28
C SER A 71 -7.04 4.17 -8.98
N ILE A 72 -6.32 3.14 -8.52
CA ILE A 72 -6.66 2.38 -7.32
C ILE A 72 -5.71 2.73 -6.20
N ALA A 73 -6.24 3.30 -5.11
CA ALA A 73 -5.50 3.45 -3.86
C ALA A 73 -5.56 2.16 -3.03
N VAL A 74 -4.54 1.94 -2.23
CA VAL A 74 -4.47 0.76 -1.33
C VAL A 74 -4.06 1.21 0.06
N THR A 75 -4.65 0.61 1.08
CA THR A 75 -4.18 0.72 2.45
C THR A 75 -4.37 -0.62 3.18
N GLY A 76 -3.44 -0.95 4.05
CA GLY A 76 -3.46 -2.19 4.83
C GLY A 76 -2.10 -2.46 5.44
N SER A 77 -2.09 -3.06 6.61
CA SER A 77 -0.88 -3.63 7.20
C SER A 77 -0.69 -5.06 6.71
N VAL A 78 0.55 -5.49 6.53
CA VAL A 78 0.89 -6.87 6.16
C VAL A 78 1.73 -7.49 7.26
N ASN A 79 1.34 -8.66 7.74
CA ASN A 79 2.14 -9.38 8.71
C ASN A 79 3.25 -10.24 8.05
N GLN A 80 4.15 -10.80 8.85
CA GLN A 80 5.28 -11.60 8.37
C GLN A 80 4.91 -12.84 7.53
N LYS A 81 3.65 -13.28 7.60
CA LYS A 81 3.11 -14.39 6.81
C LYS A 81 2.37 -13.95 5.54
N GLY A 82 2.39 -12.64 5.22
CA GLY A 82 1.69 -12.09 4.05
C GLY A 82 0.19 -11.82 4.25
N PHE A 83 -0.35 -11.99 5.46
CA PHE A 83 -1.77 -11.72 5.70
C PHE A 83 -2.02 -10.23 5.92
N ILE A 84 -3.05 -9.71 5.25
CA ILE A 84 -3.50 -8.33 5.41
C ILE A 84 -4.24 -8.17 6.73
N GLN A 85 -3.84 -7.15 7.50
CA GLN A 85 -4.39 -6.81 8.80
C GLN A 85 -5.18 -5.50 8.74
N PRO A 86 -6.17 -5.31 9.63
CA PRO A 86 -6.95 -4.08 9.72
C PRO A 86 -6.07 -2.91 10.17
N ILE A 87 -6.49 -1.70 9.77
CA ILE A 87 -5.80 -0.45 10.06
C ILE A 87 -6.72 0.54 10.76
N GLY A 88 -6.12 1.54 11.42
CA GLY A 88 -6.83 2.72 11.89
C GLY A 88 -7.05 3.76 10.79
N GLY A 89 -8.05 4.65 10.98
CA GLY A 89 -8.28 5.80 10.10
C GLY A 89 -8.71 5.43 8.67
N VAL A 90 -9.39 4.30 8.48
CA VAL A 90 -9.81 3.84 7.15
C VAL A 90 -10.80 4.81 6.51
N ASN A 91 -11.72 5.37 7.29
CA ASN A 91 -12.73 6.30 6.79
C ASN A 91 -12.07 7.59 6.27
N GLU A 92 -11.18 8.17 7.06
CA GLU A 92 -10.44 9.38 6.72
C GLU A 92 -9.57 9.19 5.47
N LYS A 93 -8.97 8.01 5.30
CA LYS A 93 -8.18 7.68 4.11
C LYS A 93 -9.05 7.56 2.86
N ILE A 94 -10.22 6.92 2.94
CA ILE A 94 -11.16 6.82 1.83
C ILE A 94 -11.69 8.21 1.45
N GLU A 95 -12.16 8.98 2.44
CA GLU A 95 -12.67 10.34 2.23
C GLU A 95 -11.61 11.25 1.61
N GLY A 96 -10.38 11.21 2.14
CA GLY A 96 -9.26 11.99 1.61
C GLY A 96 -8.93 11.65 0.17
N PHE A 97 -8.87 10.35 -0.17
CA PHE A 97 -8.62 9.91 -1.54
C PHE A 97 -9.77 10.35 -2.48
N TYR A 98 -11.01 10.18 -2.05
CA TYR A 98 -12.17 10.65 -2.81
C TYR A 98 -12.09 12.15 -3.11
N GLN A 99 -11.76 12.99 -2.12
CA GLN A 99 -11.64 14.44 -2.31
C GLN A 99 -10.52 14.81 -3.31
N VAL A 100 -9.39 14.08 -3.29
CA VAL A 100 -8.32 14.27 -4.27
C VAL A 100 -8.80 13.90 -5.68
N CYS A 101 -9.44 12.74 -5.84
CA CYS A 101 -9.98 12.29 -7.13
C CYS A 101 -11.06 13.23 -7.65
N LYS A 102 -11.94 13.72 -6.78
CA LYS A 102 -12.98 14.70 -7.12
C LYS A 102 -12.39 15.98 -7.69
N LYS A 103 -11.30 16.50 -7.10
CA LYS A 103 -10.59 17.70 -7.59
C LYS A 103 -9.88 17.47 -8.93
N ARG A 104 -9.45 16.23 -9.20
CA ARG A 104 -8.76 15.84 -10.45
C ARG A 104 -9.71 15.43 -11.57
N GLY A 105 -10.96 15.19 -11.26
CA GLY A 105 -11.97 14.67 -12.16
C GLY A 105 -12.21 13.17 -11.93
N LEU A 106 -13.41 12.83 -11.42
CA LEU A 106 -13.85 11.44 -11.27
C LEU A 106 -14.30 10.91 -12.63
N ASP A 107 -13.75 9.79 -13.07
CA ASP A 107 -14.09 9.12 -14.33
C ASP A 107 -14.74 7.74 -14.14
N GLY A 108 -14.97 7.34 -12.87
CA GLY A 108 -15.55 6.04 -12.52
C GLY A 108 -14.55 4.88 -12.48
N THR A 109 -13.26 5.12 -12.72
CA THR A 109 -12.20 4.07 -12.61
C THR A 109 -11.53 4.04 -11.24
N HIS A 110 -11.76 5.07 -10.42
CA HIS A 110 -11.12 5.20 -9.12
C HIS A 110 -11.71 4.24 -8.09
N GLY A 111 -10.84 3.68 -7.25
CA GLY A 111 -11.24 2.78 -6.18
C GLY A 111 -10.25 2.75 -5.03
N VAL A 112 -10.66 2.17 -3.91
CA VAL A 112 -9.80 1.98 -2.73
C VAL A 112 -9.87 0.52 -2.30
N ILE A 113 -8.71 -0.13 -2.19
CA ILE A 113 -8.59 -1.46 -1.61
C ILE A 113 -8.28 -1.30 -0.13
N ILE A 114 -9.10 -1.92 0.71
CA ILE A 114 -9.00 -1.89 2.18
C ILE A 114 -9.00 -3.31 2.75
N PRO A 115 -8.48 -3.51 3.96
CA PRO A 115 -8.58 -4.79 4.65
C PRO A 115 -10.04 -5.19 4.88
N ARG A 116 -10.37 -6.47 4.63
CA ARG A 116 -11.74 -7.00 4.78
C ARG A 116 -12.32 -6.74 6.18
N GLN A 117 -11.48 -6.79 7.20
CA GLN A 117 -11.89 -6.56 8.59
C GLN A 117 -12.37 -5.12 8.83
N ASN A 118 -11.87 -4.14 8.06
CA ASN A 118 -12.29 -2.74 8.16
C ASN A 118 -13.66 -2.46 7.55
N VAL A 119 -14.20 -3.34 6.70
CA VAL A 119 -15.51 -3.14 6.07
C VAL A 119 -16.62 -2.94 7.10
N LYS A 120 -16.54 -3.64 8.23
CA LYS A 120 -17.54 -3.53 9.31
C LYS A 120 -17.50 -2.20 10.07
N SER A 121 -16.40 -1.46 9.96
CA SER A 121 -16.19 -0.16 10.64
C SER A 121 -16.31 1.04 9.69
N LEU A 122 -16.76 0.81 8.46
CA LEU A 122 -16.96 1.89 7.51
C LEU A 122 -18.10 2.79 7.94
N ASN A 123 -17.81 4.09 8.00
CA ASN A 123 -18.76 5.16 8.26
C ASN A 123 -18.39 6.35 7.37
N LEU A 124 -18.83 6.26 6.11
CA LEU A 124 -18.49 7.21 5.06
C LEU A 124 -19.62 8.21 4.85
N SER A 125 -19.29 9.40 4.34
CA SER A 125 -20.29 10.40 3.97
C SER A 125 -21.22 9.91 2.86
N ASP A 126 -22.44 10.40 2.85
CA ASP A 126 -23.45 10.09 1.80
C ASP A 126 -22.93 10.40 0.40
N GLU A 127 -22.04 11.37 0.28
CA GLU A 127 -21.43 11.75 -0.99
C GLU A 127 -20.54 10.64 -1.53
N VAL A 128 -19.68 10.07 -0.69
CA VAL A 128 -18.78 8.96 -1.07
C VAL A 128 -19.61 7.72 -1.38
N VAL A 129 -20.54 7.35 -0.49
CA VAL A 129 -21.39 6.16 -0.66
C VAL A 129 -22.17 6.16 -1.97
N ARG A 130 -22.64 7.33 -2.43
CA ARG A 130 -23.39 7.44 -3.71
C ARG A 130 -22.51 7.32 -4.96
N LYS A 131 -21.21 7.39 -4.82
CA LYS A 131 -20.24 7.35 -5.94
C LYS A 131 -19.43 6.06 -6.00
N CYS A 132 -19.52 5.21 -4.96
CA CYS A 132 -19.00 3.85 -4.95
C CYS A 132 -20.05 2.88 -5.49
#